data_6ac78023edada45ac5a7c581c900742a
#
_entry.id   6ac78023edada45ac5a7c581c900742a
#
_cell.length_a   1.000
_cell.length_b   1.000
_cell.length_c   1.000
_cell.angle_alpha   90.00
_cell.angle_beta   90.00
_cell.angle_gamma   90.00
#
_symmetry.space_group_name_H-M   'P 1'
#
loop_
_entity.id
_entity.type
_entity.pdbx_description
1 polymer ?
#
loop_
_entity_poly.entity_id
_entity_poly.type
_entity_poly.pdbx_seq_one_letter_code
_entity_poly.pdbx_strand_id
1 'polypeptide(L)'
;CFSSPFDFTSVDFMESMNMPAYKVASYEINDIPLIRKIARLHKPVILATGVAYLEDIERALRVCREEGNEDVMLLKCVSSYPTPYEDINLNMIPTLGNTFNCLMGLSDHTLWPAVAAGSIALGVKMVEKHLTLRRSDGGPDGAFSMEPEEFAEMVKNIRIMEKALG
;
A
#
# COMPACT_ATOMS: atom_id res chain seq x y z
N CYS A 1 6.28 -13.16 -4.91
CA CYS A 1 5.69 -11.89 -5.37
C CYS A 1 4.18 -11.92 -5.22
N PHE A 2 3.54 -10.76 -5.27
CA PHE A 2 2.10 -10.55 -5.36
C PHE A 2 1.84 -9.34 -6.26
N SER A 3 0.58 -9.07 -6.62
CA SER A 3 0.24 -8.01 -7.55
C SER A 3 -1.15 -7.42 -7.27
N SER A 4 -1.50 -6.38 -8.02
CA SER A 4 -2.82 -5.76 -8.01
C SER A 4 -3.60 -6.21 -9.25
N PRO A 5 -4.69 -6.96 -9.12
CA PRO A 5 -5.62 -7.20 -10.21
C PRO A 5 -6.54 -5.99 -10.40
N PHE A 6 -6.95 -5.75 -11.64
CA PHE A 6 -7.86 -4.65 -12.01
C PHE A 6 -9.20 -5.18 -12.57
N ASP A 7 -9.36 -6.48 -12.70
CA ASP A 7 -10.57 -7.14 -13.17
C ASP A 7 -10.65 -8.59 -12.67
N PHE A 8 -11.79 -9.24 -12.90
CA PHE A 8 -12.03 -10.60 -12.43
C PHE A 8 -11.12 -11.64 -13.09
N THR A 9 -10.78 -11.46 -14.36
CA THR A 9 -9.93 -12.42 -15.08
C THR A 9 -8.48 -12.35 -14.59
N SER A 10 -8.02 -11.15 -14.23
CA SER A 10 -6.73 -10.94 -13.58
C SER A 10 -6.66 -11.63 -12.22
N VAL A 11 -7.74 -11.59 -11.41
CA VAL A 11 -7.81 -12.32 -10.14
C VAL A 11 -7.67 -13.82 -10.39
N ASP A 12 -8.44 -14.38 -11.34
CA ASP A 12 -8.39 -15.80 -11.66
C ASP A 12 -7.01 -16.25 -12.17
N PHE A 13 -6.38 -15.42 -13.00
CA PHE A 13 -5.02 -15.66 -13.48
C PHE A 13 -4.00 -15.66 -12.32
N MET A 14 -4.06 -14.67 -11.44
CA MET A 14 -3.17 -14.59 -10.28
C MET A 14 -3.39 -15.75 -9.32
N GLU A 15 -4.64 -16.19 -9.13
CA GLU A 15 -4.94 -17.37 -8.30
C GLU A 15 -4.37 -18.65 -8.91
N SER A 16 -4.38 -18.78 -10.24
CA SER A 16 -3.76 -19.93 -10.93
C SER A 16 -2.23 -20.01 -10.68
N MET A 17 -1.58 -18.88 -10.37
CA MET A 17 -0.17 -18.79 -9.97
C MET A 17 0.04 -18.92 -8.45
N ASN A 18 -1.00 -19.18 -7.69
CA ASN A 18 -0.97 -19.28 -6.23
C ASN A 18 -0.34 -18.03 -5.56
N MET A 19 -0.80 -16.84 -5.91
CA MET A 19 -0.34 -15.60 -5.29
C MET A 19 -0.59 -15.61 -3.78
N PRO A 20 0.39 -15.17 -2.96
CA PRO A 20 0.29 -15.23 -1.50
C PRO A 20 -0.61 -14.13 -0.90
N ALA A 21 -0.85 -13.05 -1.63
CA ALA A 21 -1.61 -11.88 -1.19
C ALA A 21 -2.12 -11.10 -2.40
N TYR A 22 -3.09 -10.22 -2.17
CA TYR A 22 -3.66 -9.35 -3.20
C TYR A 22 -3.61 -7.90 -2.77
N LYS A 23 -3.25 -7.01 -3.69
CA LYS A 23 -3.36 -5.56 -3.47
C LYS A 23 -4.53 -5.00 -4.27
N VAL A 24 -5.31 -4.14 -3.65
CA VAL A 24 -6.29 -3.27 -4.31
C VAL A 24 -5.67 -1.89 -4.40
N ALA A 25 -5.48 -1.36 -5.60
CA ALA A 25 -4.90 -0.05 -5.80
C ALA A 25 -5.90 1.05 -5.40
N SER A 26 -5.41 2.28 -5.24
CA SER A 26 -6.23 3.38 -4.68
C SER A 26 -7.49 3.66 -5.48
N TYR A 27 -7.42 3.56 -6.81
CA TYR A 27 -8.56 3.84 -7.68
C TYR A 27 -9.61 2.73 -7.68
N GLU A 28 -9.25 1.52 -7.29
CA GLU A 28 -10.13 0.35 -7.23
C GLU A 28 -10.81 0.16 -5.85
N ILE A 29 -10.55 1.05 -4.89
CA ILE A 29 -11.13 0.91 -3.54
C ILE A 29 -12.66 0.95 -3.52
N ASN A 30 -13.27 1.52 -4.55
CA ASN A 30 -14.71 1.57 -4.75
C ASN A 30 -15.24 0.43 -5.65
N ASP A 31 -14.37 -0.41 -6.21
CA ASP A 31 -14.79 -1.59 -6.96
C ASP A 31 -15.15 -2.73 -6.00
N ILE A 32 -16.33 -2.60 -5.40
CA ILE A 32 -16.84 -3.55 -4.42
C ILE A 32 -16.95 -4.98 -4.98
N PRO A 33 -17.41 -5.21 -6.22
CA PRO A 33 -17.40 -6.54 -6.82
C PRO A 33 -16.00 -7.17 -6.90
N LEU A 34 -14.99 -6.40 -7.28
CA LEU A 34 -13.60 -6.86 -7.34
C LEU A 34 -13.07 -7.20 -5.94
N ILE A 35 -13.27 -6.31 -4.96
CA ILE A 35 -12.87 -6.52 -3.57
C ILE A 35 -13.54 -7.78 -3.01
N ARG A 36 -14.83 -7.98 -3.27
CA ARG A 36 -15.58 -9.17 -2.84
C ARG A 36 -15.00 -10.45 -3.42
N LYS A 37 -14.66 -10.45 -4.71
CA LYS A 37 -14.02 -11.61 -5.36
C LYS A 37 -12.67 -11.92 -4.73
N ILE A 38 -11.84 -10.91 -4.47
CA ILE A 38 -10.53 -11.07 -3.83
C ILE A 38 -10.70 -11.60 -2.39
N ALA A 39 -11.61 -11.02 -1.62
CA ALA A 39 -11.85 -11.40 -0.22
C ALA A 39 -12.23 -12.88 -0.06
N ARG A 40 -13.01 -13.44 -1.01
CA ARG A 40 -13.41 -14.85 -1.04
C ARG A 40 -12.25 -15.84 -1.18
N LEU A 41 -11.09 -15.36 -1.58
CA LEU A 41 -9.89 -16.21 -1.67
C LEU A 41 -9.26 -16.47 -0.30
N HIS A 42 -9.68 -15.77 0.75
CA HIS A 42 -9.18 -15.89 2.13
C HIS A 42 -7.65 -15.77 2.22
N LYS A 43 -7.08 -14.92 1.39
CA LYS A 43 -5.67 -14.52 1.42
C LYS A 43 -5.55 -13.08 1.91
N PRO A 44 -4.37 -12.66 2.41
CA PRO A 44 -4.16 -11.28 2.84
C PRO A 44 -4.53 -10.27 1.75
N VAL A 45 -5.28 -9.23 2.13
CA VAL A 45 -5.71 -8.13 1.25
C VAL A 45 -5.08 -6.82 1.70
N ILE A 46 -4.46 -6.12 0.78
CA ILE A 46 -3.80 -4.84 1.02
C ILE A 46 -4.61 -3.77 0.26
N LEU A 47 -5.25 -2.85 0.99
CA LEU A 47 -6.08 -1.79 0.42
C LEU A 47 -5.35 -0.45 0.47
N ALA A 48 -5.06 0.16 -0.69
CA ALA A 48 -4.50 1.51 -0.77
C ALA A 48 -5.61 2.57 -0.72
N THR A 49 -5.37 3.67 0.01
CA THR A 49 -6.41 4.65 0.38
C THR A 49 -6.20 6.04 -0.24
N GLY A 50 -5.39 6.15 -1.30
CA GLY A 50 -4.90 7.44 -1.83
C GLY A 50 -5.97 8.39 -2.37
N VAL A 51 -7.14 7.89 -2.76
CA VAL A 51 -8.28 8.69 -3.27
C VAL A 51 -9.57 8.43 -2.49
N ALA A 52 -9.49 7.67 -1.39
CA ALA A 52 -10.64 7.22 -0.63
C ALA A 52 -11.11 8.25 0.40
N TYR A 53 -12.42 8.37 0.56
CA TYR A 53 -13.04 8.90 1.77
C TYR A 53 -13.13 7.83 2.85
N LEU A 54 -13.37 8.22 4.11
CA LEU A 54 -13.48 7.26 5.22
C LEU A 54 -14.61 6.24 5.00
N GLU A 55 -15.69 6.66 4.37
CA GLU A 55 -16.83 5.79 4.04
C GLU A 55 -16.48 4.73 2.97
N ASP A 56 -15.57 5.04 2.06
CA ASP A 56 -15.09 4.09 1.04
C ASP A 56 -14.24 3.00 1.69
N ILE A 57 -13.34 3.41 2.60
CA ILE A 57 -12.50 2.50 3.38
C ILE A 57 -13.37 1.58 4.23
N GLU A 58 -14.34 2.14 4.96
CA GLU A 58 -15.27 1.37 5.78
C GLU A 58 -16.03 0.34 4.94
N ARG A 59 -16.54 0.77 3.77
CA ARG A 59 -17.27 -0.12 2.86
C ARG A 59 -16.39 -1.28 2.37
N ALA A 60 -15.16 -0.99 1.94
CA ALA A 60 -14.21 -2.01 1.48
C ALA A 60 -13.88 -3.03 2.58
N LEU A 61 -13.59 -2.55 3.79
CA LEU A 61 -13.33 -3.40 4.95
C LEU A 61 -14.53 -4.25 5.34
N ARG A 62 -15.74 -3.65 5.34
CA ARG A 62 -16.98 -4.38 5.63
C ARG A 62 -17.19 -5.52 4.64
N VAL A 63 -16.97 -5.29 3.36
CA VAL A 63 -17.09 -6.33 2.32
C VAL A 63 -16.10 -7.47 2.55
N CYS A 64 -14.87 -7.18 2.93
CA CYS A 64 -13.91 -8.23 3.29
C CYS A 64 -14.42 -9.07 4.46
N ARG A 65 -14.93 -8.43 5.53
CA ARG A 65 -15.48 -9.11 6.71
C ARG A 65 -16.74 -9.93 6.39
N GLU A 66 -17.63 -9.41 5.54
CA GLU A 66 -18.82 -10.15 5.06
C GLU A 66 -18.46 -11.47 4.37
N GLU A 67 -17.32 -11.50 3.68
CA GLU A 67 -16.80 -12.71 3.03
C GLU A 67 -15.91 -13.56 3.96
N GLY A 68 -15.83 -13.22 5.26
CA GLY A 68 -15.06 -13.95 6.26
C GLY A 68 -13.54 -13.74 6.17
N ASN A 69 -13.09 -12.67 5.53
CA ASN A 69 -11.67 -12.32 5.43
C ASN A 69 -11.37 -11.09 6.31
N GLU A 70 -10.70 -11.34 7.43
CA GLU A 70 -10.26 -10.30 8.36
C GLU A 70 -8.78 -9.94 8.21
N ASP A 71 -8.04 -10.67 7.35
CA ASP A 71 -6.62 -10.43 7.11
C ASP A 71 -6.44 -9.28 6.10
N VAL A 72 -6.70 -8.07 6.57
CA VAL A 72 -6.69 -6.85 5.77
C VAL A 72 -5.73 -5.82 6.34
N MET A 73 -4.90 -5.24 5.48
CA MET A 73 -4.01 -4.11 5.78
C MET A 73 -4.43 -2.89 4.98
N LEU A 74 -4.38 -1.70 5.60
CA LEU A 74 -4.56 -0.44 4.92
C LEU A 74 -3.20 0.21 4.62
N LEU A 75 -3.01 0.72 3.40
CA LEU A 75 -1.88 1.59 3.08
C LEU A 75 -2.34 3.04 3.07
N LYS A 76 -1.80 3.87 3.97
CA LYS A 76 -1.87 5.32 3.79
C LYS A 76 -1.16 5.65 2.48
N CYS A 77 -1.82 6.40 1.64
CA CYS A 77 -1.34 6.76 0.31
C CYS A 77 -1.77 8.18 -0.05
N VAL A 78 -1.06 8.81 -0.96
CA VAL A 78 -1.48 10.01 -1.69
C VAL A 78 -1.23 9.74 -3.16
N SER A 79 -2.28 9.82 -3.98
CA SER A 79 -2.20 9.56 -5.42
C SER A 79 -1.77 10.81 -6.20
N SER A 80 -0.60 11.34 -5.83
CA SER A 80 0.15 12.39 -6.53
C SER A 80 1.57 11.88 -6.77
N TYR A 81 2.10 12.05 -7.97
CA TYR A 81 3.35 11.42 -8.42
C TYR A 81 4.31 12.43 -9.04
N PRO A 82 5.37 12.91 -8.31
CA PRO A 82 5.65 12.61 -6.89
C PRO A 82 4.69 13.35 -5.95
N THR A 83 4.57 12.84 -4.71
CA THR A 83 3.78 13.51 -3.66
C THR A 83 4.60 14.64 -3.03
N PRO A 84 4.07 15.88 -2.92
CA PRO A 84 4.64 16.92 -2.06
C PRO A 84 4.66 16.49 -0.60
N TYR A 85 5.71 16.87 0.15
CA TYR A 85 5.85 16.40 1.54
C TYR A 85 4.73 16.90 2.45
N GLU A 86 4.24 18.12 2.23
CA GLU A 86 3.14 18.74 2.95
C GLU A 86 1.80 18.01 2.80
N ASP A 87 1.63 17.26 1.70
CA ASP A 87 0.39 16.53 1.41
C ASP A 87 0.38 15.12 2.01
N ILE A 88 1.55 14.59 2.42
CA ILE A 88 1.66 13.19 2.85
C ILE A 88 0.88 12.89 4.12
N ASN A 89 0.78 13.83 5.04
CA ASN A 89 0.05 13.72 6.30
C ASN A 89 0.24 12.38 7.02
N LEU A 90 1.45 12.09 7.46
CA LEU A 90 1.80 10.83 8.13
C LEU A 90 0.98 10.57 9.40
N ASN A 91 0.49 11.62 10.07
CA ASN A 91 -0.36 11.47 11.27
C ASN A 91 -1.68 10.76 11.00
N MET A 92 -2.09 10.65 9.73
CA MET A 92 -3.25 9.83 9.35
C MET A 92 -3.01 8.32 9.54
N ILE A 93 -1.76 7.87 9.61
CA ILE A 93 -1.44 6.44 9.78
C ILE A 93 -2.04 5.91 11.10
N PRO A 94 -1.65 6.41 12.29
CA PRO A 94 -2.25 5.95 13.53
C PRO A 94 -3.76 6.27 13.62
N THR A 95 -4.21 7.36 13.01
CA THR A 95 -5.64 7.72 12.98
C THR A 95 -6.46 6.65 12.25
N LEU A 96 -6.06 6.25 11.04
CA LEU A 96 -6.74 5.20 10.29
C LEU A 96 -6.64 3.83 10.98
N GLY A 97 -5.46 3.49 11.49
CA GLY A 97 -5.25 2.24 12.21
C GLY A 97 -6.17 2.09 13.42
N ASN A 98 -6.31 3.15 14.21
CA ASN A 98 -7.20 3.17 15.38
C ASN A 98 -8.68 3.20 14.98
N THR A 99 -9.03 3.97 13.94
CA THR A 99 -10.42 4.09 13.46
C THR A 99 -10.97 2.76 12.96
N PHE A 100 -10.17 2.04 12.18
CA PHE A 100 -10.62 0.81 11.52
C PHE A 100 -10.14 -0.48 12.16
N ASN A 101 -9.31 -0.37 13.21
CA ASN A 101 -8.66 -1.50 13.89
C ASN A 101 -7.93 -2.42 12.89
N CYS A 102 -7.09 -1.83 12.03
CA CYS A 102 -6.35 -2.52 10.98
C CYS A 102 -4.85 -2.30 11.11
N LEU A 103 -4.06 -3.24 10.61
CA LEU A 103 -2.64 -3.03 10.36
C LEU A 103 -2.46 -1.92 9.32
N MET A 104 -1.44 -1.11 9.54
CA MET A 104 -1.15 0.03 8.66
C MET A 104 0.17 -0.15 7.93
N GLY A 105 0.15 0.25 6.66
CA GLY A 105 1.33 0.47 5.83
C GLY A 105 1.34 1.86 5.22
N LEU A 106 2.38 2.15 4.48
CA LEU A 106 2.55 3.38 3.70
C LEU A 106 2.85 3.01 2.24
N SER A 107 2.06 3.54 1.31
CA SER A 107 2.41 3.61 -0.11
C SER A 107 2.98 5.00 -0.38
N ASP A 108 4.30 5.08 -0.53
CA ASP A 108 5.06 6.33 -0.53
C ASP A 108 5.47 6.73 -1.95
N HIS A 109 4.97 7.85 -2.42
CA HIS A 109 5.30 8.47 -3.71
C HIS A 109 6.17 9.73 -3.59
N THR A 110 6.76 9.98 -2.41
CA THR A 110 7.77 11.05 -2.26
C THR A 110 9.11 10.64 -2.86
N LEU A 111 10.01 11.60 -3.08
CA LEU A 111 11.28 11.31 -3.77
C LEU A 111 12.34 10.68 -2.87
N TRP A 112 12.38 10.98 -1.56
CA TRP A 112 13.48 10.64 -0.66
C TRP A 112 13.08 9.61 0.42
N PRO A 113 14.03 8.92 1.04
CA PRO A 113 13.77 7.86 2.00
C PRO A 113 13.24 8.32 3.38
N ALA A 114 13.30 9.62 3.66
CA ALA A 114 12.98 10.16 4.98
C ALA A 114 11.54 9.90 5.41
N VAL A 115 10.58 10.01 4.50
CA VAL A 115 9.15 9.78 4.77
C VAL A 115 8.89 8.32 5.11
N ALA A 116 9.43 7.40 4.32
CA ALA A 116 9.33 5.97 4.57
C ALA A 116 9.95 5.59 5.92
N ALA A 117 11.16 6.08 6.23
CA ALA A 117 11.81 5.82 7.51
C ALA A 117 11.02 6.41 8.70
N GLY A 118 10.53 7.65 8.58
CA GLY A 118 9.74 8.31 9.62
C GLY A 118 8.41 7.62 9.91
N SER A 119 7.79 7.00 8.91
CA SER A 119 6.51 6.29 9.07
C SER A 119 6.59 5.10 10.02
N ILE A 120 7.77 4.52 10.19
CA ILE A 120 8.00 3.38 11.10
C ILE A 120 7.68 3.78 12.55
N ALA A 121 8.03 5.00 12.96
CA ALA A 121 7.72 5.52 14.28
C ALA A 121 6.20 5.68 14.53
N LEU A 122 5.40 5.67 13.46
CA LEU A 122 3.94 5.74 13.53
C LEU A 122 3.26 4.37 13.43
N GLY A 123 4.04 3.29 13.51
CA GLY A 123 3.53 1.92 13.57
C GLY A 123 3.34 1.23 12.23
N VAL A 124 3.88 1.78 11.14
CA VAL A 124 3.83 1.17 9.81
C VAL A 124 4.50 -0.21 9.81
N LYS A 125 3.84 -1.20 9.20
CA LYS A 125 4.31 -2.58 9.06
C LYS A 125 4.73 -2.94 7.64
N MET A 126 4.36 -2.13 6.66
CA MET A 126 4.71 -2.29 5.25
C MET A 126 4.98 -0.93 4.62
N VAL A 127 6.04 -0.84 3.83
CA VAL A 127 6.32 0.31 2.97
C VAL A 127 6.32 -0.16 1.52
N GLU A 128 5.53 0.49 0.69
CA GLU A 128 5.51 0.32 -0.76
C GLU A 128 6.16 1.53 -1.42
N LYS A 129 7.01 1.30 -2.40
CA LYS A 129 7.76 2.34 -3.09
C LYS A 129 8.02 1.96 -4.54
N HIS A 130 7.90 2.90 -5.46
CA HIS A 130 8.28 2.70 -6.86
C HIS A 130 9.79 2.50 -7.00
N LEU A 131 10.19 1.51 -7.77
CA LEU A 131 11.58 1.15 -8.05
C LEU A 131 11.81 1.06 -9.57
N THR A 132 12.88 1.65 -10.05
CA THR A 132 13.39 1.47 -11.42
C THR A 132 14.87 1.10 -11.38
N LEU A 133 15.38 0.41 -12.38
CA LEU A 133 16.80 0.16 -12.47
C LEU A 133 17.60 1.43 -12.77
N ARG A 134 17.08 2.27 -13.67
CA ARG A 134 17.65 3.59 -14.01
C ARG A 134 16.53 4.50 -14.47
N ARG A 135 16.44 5.70 -13.92
CA ARG A 135 15.48 6.72 -14.37
C ARG A 135 15.68 7.10 -15.83
N SER A 136 16.93 7.05 -16.32
CA SER A 136 17.29 7.32 -17.72
C SER A 136 16.68 6.33 -18.71
N ASP A 137 16.24 5.16 -18.26
CA ASP A 137 15.57 4.16 -19.11
C ASP A 137 14.12 4.59 -19.44
N GLY A 138 13.62 5.64 -18.80
CA GLY A 138 12.29 6.20 -19.05
C GLY A 138 11.17 5.38 -18.44
N GLY A 139 9.99 5.46 -19.09
CA GLY A 139 8.76 4.83 -18.61
C GLY A 139 7.87 5.80 -17.83
N PRO A 140 6.59 5.46 -17.66
CA PRO A 140 5.59 6.37 -17.06
C PRO A 140 5.95 6.78 -15.63
N ASP A 141 6.52 5.86 -14.84
CA ASP A 141 6.80 6.05 -13.41
C ASP A 141 8.31 6.27 -13.14
N GLY A 142 9.15 6.24 -14.17
CA GLY A 142 10.61 6.28 -14.02
C GLY A 142 11.11 7.52 -13.27
N ALA A 143 10.55 8.69 -13.59
CA ALA A 143 11.04 9.98 -13.07
C ALA A 143 10.95 10.13 -11.54
N PHE A 144 9.97 9.49 -10.89
CA PHE A 144 9.77 9.55 -9.43
C PHE A 144 10.08 8.22 -8.73
N SER A 145 10.49 7.19 -9.46
CA SER A 145 10.93 5.92 -8.89
C SER A 145 12.30 6.04 -8.25
N MET A 146 12.53 5.29 -7.18
CA MET A 146 13.87 5.12 -6.61
C MET A 146 14.74 4.22 -7.50
N GLU A 147 16.02 4.54 -7.61
CA GLU A 147 17.02 3.63 -8.13
C GLU A 147 17.51 2.65 -7.05
N PRO A 148 18.18 1.54 -7.40
CA PRO A 148 18.50 0.48 -6.44
C PRO A 148 19.31 0.94 -5.21
N GLU A 149 20.23 1.87 -5.38
CA GLU A 149 21.05 2.41 -4.30
C GLU A 149 20.23 3.26 -3.32
N GLU A 150 19.33 4.09 -3.85
CA GLU A 150 18.40 4.90 -3.05
C GLU A 150 17.41 4.02 -2.29
N PHE A 151 16.92 2.97 -2.95
CA PHE A 151 16.03 1.99 -2.31
C PHE A 151 16.75 1.23 -1.19
N ALA A 152 18.01 0.82 -1.41
CA ALA A 152 18.82 0.18 -0.40
C ALA A 152 19.06 1.11 0.81
N GLU A 153 19.31 2.39 0.57
CA GLU A 153 19.43 3.40 1.64
C GLU A 153 18.11 3.54 2.42
N MET A 154 16.97 3.59 1.74
CA MET A 154 15.66 3.61 2.38
C MET A 154 15.47 2.40 3.30
N VAL A 155 15.74 1.20 2.81
CA VAL A 155 15.63 -0.03 3.61
C VAL A 155 16.55 0.02 4.83
N LYS A 156 17.80 0.48 4.66
CA LYS A 156 18.75 0.67 5.77
C LYS A 156 18.18 1.62 6.83
N ASN A 157 17.65 2.76 6.42
CA ASN A 157 17.07 3.76 7.32
C ASN A 157 15.85 3.20 8.06
N ILE A 158 14.98 2.46 7.40
CA ILE A 158 13.84 1.75 8.01
C ILE A 158 14.35 0.79 9.10
N ARG A 159 15.36 -0.04 8.81
CA ARG A 159 15.91 -1.00 9.78
C ARG A 159 16.61 -0.32 10.97
N ILE A 160 17.19 0.86 10.77
CA ILE A 160 17.72 1.68 11.86
C ILE A 160 16.59 2.18 12.76
N MET A 161 15.50 2.69 12.17
CA MET A 161 14.34 3.18 12.92
C MET A 161 13.68 2.06 13.72
N GLU A 162 13.48 0.88 13.14
CA GLU A 162 12.95 -0.29 13.87
C GLU A 162 13.78 -0.61 15.11
N LYS A 163 15.12 -0.63 14.97
CA LYS A 163 16.02 -0.89 16.12
C LYS A 163 16.01 0.22 17.15
N ALA A 164 15.83 1.46 16.73
CA ALA A 164 15.79 2.62 17.64
C ALA A 164 14.50 2.69 18.46
N LEU A 165 13.43 2.07 17.96
CA LEU A 165 12.13 2.03 18.64
C LEU A 165 12.03 0.89 19.68
N GLY A 166 12.84 -0.15 19.57
CA GLY A 166 12.88 -1.31 20.49
C GLY A 166 12.09 -2.49 19.97
#